data_73b44c17469965f15347d2282f4f0244
#
_entry.id   73b44c17469965f15347d2282f4f0244
#
_cell.length_a   1.000
_cell.length_b   1.000
_cell.length_c   1.000
_cell.angle_alpha   90.00
_cell.angle_beta   90.00
_cell.angle_gamma   90.00
#
_symmetry.space_group_name_H-M   'P 1'
#
loop_
_entity.id
_entity.type
_entity.pdbx_description
1 polymer ?
#
loop_
_entity_poly.entity_id
_entity_poly.type
_entity_poly.pdbx_seq_one_letter_code
_entity_poly.pdbx_strand_id
1 'polypeptide(L)'
;MTATPGPGQRPDAGERYAPDDARYRAVLDRQINKRFRASPEYVRAVRSTAEVIAAVDEAVRTGRRLVATSGGHCLEGFVSDPDARVIVDLSPMRRIAWDPRRRAVEVEAGATVGETVAALCERWGVVVPLGEYPGIGIGGHIAGGAFGFLCRQLGLAVDYLEAVEVVTVGADGSAAAVIASRDPADPNHDLWWAHTGGGAGNFGILTRCWFQSAGASGDQPPAVLPAAPARQLRRLVRAPRGRRFAIRVALDAAHRAAPAGRAHRAAWRQHGRRRGGTDRRVPQRDG
;
A
#
# COMPACT_ATOMS: atom_id res chain seq x y z
N MET A 1 -8.48 26.52 -6.66
CA MET A 1 -8.84 26.60 -8.10
C MET A 1 -7.56 26.31 -8.89
N THR A 2 -7.35 25.06 -9.32
CA THR A 2 -6.24 24.69 -10.19
C THR A 2 -6.70 24.94 -11.62
N ALA A 3 -5.98 25.83 -12.32
CA ALA A 3 -6.27 26.15 -13.72
C ALA A 3 -6.16 24.90 -14.59
N THR A 4 -7.16 24.65 -15.42
CA THR A 4 -7.13 23.62 -16.46
C THR A 4 -6.09 24.05 -17.49
N PRO A 5 -5.10 23.22 -17.87
CA PRO A 5 -4.12 23.60 -18.89
C PRO A 5 -4.81 23.85 -20.23
N GLY A 6 -4.38 24.89 -20.93
CA GLY A 6 -4.88 25.24 -22.27
C GLY A 6 -4.52 24.17 -23.30
N PRO A 7 -5.24 24.12 -24.45
CA PRO A 7 -4.97 23.16 -25.53
C PRO A 7 -3.53 23.35 -26.06
N GLY A 8 -2.68 22.33 -25.87
CA GLY A 8 -1.28 22.30 -26.31
C GLY A 8 -0.25 22.36 -25.17
N GLN A 9 -0.65 22.65 -23.95
CA GLN A 9 0.26 22.62 -22.79
C GLN A 9 0.30 21.19 -22.23
N ARG A 10 1.46 20.54 -22.30
CA ARG A 10 1.64 19.22 -21.67
C ARG A 10 1.46 19.37 -20.16
N PRO A 11 0.76 18.43 -19.50
CA PRO A 11 0.65 18.45 -18.05
C PRO A 11 2.04 18.41 -17.44
N ASP A 12 2.23 19.12 -16.33
CA ASP A 12 3.47 19.11 -15.55
C ASP A 12 3.71 17.70 -14.99
N ALA A 13 4.91 17.17 -15.20
CA ALA A 13 5.33 15.84 -14.72
C ALA A 13 5.85 15.88 -13.27
N GLY A 14 5.57 16.94 -12.53
CA GLY A 14 6.07 17.17 -11.18
C GLY A 14 7.50 17.74 -11.16
N GLU A 15 7.95 18.07 -9.96
CA GLU A 15 9.25 18.73 -9.76
C GLU A 15 10.41 17.78 -10.06
N ARG A 16 11.36 18.21 -10.89
CA ARG A 16 12.51 17.41 -11.28
C ARG A 16 13.72 17.74 -10.40
N TYR A 17 14.32 16.71 -9.80
CA TYR A 17 15.58 16.81 -9.06
C TYR A 17 16.70 16.15 -9.86
N ALA A 18 17.72 16.91 -10.22
CA ALA A 18 18.93 16.42 -10.88
C ALA A 18 19.95 15.88 -9.84
N PRO A 19 20.97 15.11 -10.25
CA PRO A 19 21.94 14.50 -9.31
C PRO A 19 22.72 15.49 -8.41
N ASP A 20 22.84 16.74 -8.82
CA ASP A 20 23.46 17.84 -8.04
C ASP A 20 22.51 18.47 -7.02
N ASP A 21 21.20 18.21 -7.10
CA ASP A 21 20.21 18.68 -6.15
C ASP A 21 20.28 17.87 -4.83
N ALA A 22 20.29 18.55 -3.70
CA ALA A 22 20.27 17.91 -2.38
C ALA A 22 19.00 17.06 -2.16
N ARG A 23 17.87 17.42 -2.76
CA ARG A 23 16.60 16.68 -2.69
C ARG A 23 16.68 15.35 -3.42
N TYR A 24 17.40 15.27 -4.54
CA TYR A 24 17.69 14.00 -5.22
C TYR A 24 18.37 13.01 -4.26
N ARG A 25 19.42 13.45 -3.57
CA ARG A 25 20.12 12.62 -2.58
C ARG A 25 19.23 12.21 -1.43
N ALA A 26 18.38 13.12 -0.93
CA ALA A 26 17.45 12.83 0.16
C ALA A 26 16.46 11.70 -0.20
N VAL A 27 15.97 11.64 -1.46
CA VAL A 27 15.11 10.54 -1.93
C VAL A 27 15.87 9.22 -1.95
N LEU A 28 17.09 9.19 -2.47
CA LEU A 28 17.92 7.97 -2.51
C LEU A 28 18.32 7.50 -1.10
N ASP A 29 18.69 8.44 -0.23
CA ASP A 29 19.11 8.12 1.14
C ASP A 29 17.96 7.68 2.04
N ARG A 30 16.71 7.98 1.66
CA ARG A 30 15.52 7.49 2.37
C ARG A 30 15.35 5.98 2.24
N GLN A 31 15.87 5.32 1.18
CA GLN A 31 15.79 3.89 1.01
C GLN A 31 16.49 3.16 2.16
N ILE A 32 15.74 2.27 2.86
CA ILE A 32 16.26 1.58 4.06
C ILE A 32 17.28 0.50 3.73
N ASN A 33 17.12 -0.21 2.60
CA ASN A 33 18.05 -1.24 2.18
C ASN A 33 19.23 -0.64 1.42
N LYS A 34 20.35 -0.47 2.12
CA LYS A 34 21.57 0.11 1.56
C LYS A 34 22.42 -0.84 0.71
N ARG A 35 22.00 -2.11 0.56
CA ARG A 35 22.65 -3.07 -0.34
C ARG A 35 22.48 -2.70 -1.81
N PHE A 36 21.37 -2.06 -2.13
CA PHE A 36 21.02 -1.63 -3.48
C PHE A 36 21.15 -0.11 -3.57
N ARG A 37 21.74 0.36 -4.68
CA ARG A 37 21.93 1.80 -4.90
C ARG A 37 21.59 2.10 -6.35
N ALA A 38 20.47 2.80 -6.56
CA ALA A 38 20.15 3.38 -7.85
C ALA A 38 20.98 4.63 -8.12
N SER A 39 21.20 4.91 -9.40
CA SER A 39 21.79 6.16 -9.87
C SER A 39 20.95 6.70 -11.04
N PRO A 40 19.68 7.11 -10.78
CA PRO A 40 18.79 7.58 -11.83
C PRO A 40 19.30 8.88 -12.44
N GLU A 41 18.90 9.15 -13.70
CA GLU A 41 19.22 10.41 -14.36
C GLU A 41 18.54 11.59 -13.63
N TYR A 42 17.38 11.36 -13.05
CA TYR A 42 16.65 12.33 -12.23
C TYR A 42 15.56 11.65 -11.38
N VAL A 43 15.07 12.40 -10.40
CA VAL A 43 13.88 12.07 -9.61
C VAL A 43 12.74 13.02 -10.01
N ARG A 44 11.52 12.51 -10.14
CA ARG A 44 10.29 13.29 -10.26
C ARG A 44 9.52 13.24 -8.95
N ALA A 45 9.44 14.34 -8.22
CA ALA A 45 8.58 14.46 -7.04
C ALA A 45 7.19 14.91 -7.49
N VAL A 46 6.18 14.07 -7.23
CA VAL A 46 4.81 14.26 -7.74
C VAL A 46 3.82 14.51 -6.61
N ARG A 47 2.83 15.37 -6.86
CA ARG A 47 1.80 15.78 -5.88
C ARG A 47 0.39 15.40 -6.31
N SER A 48 0.23 14.84 -7.51
CA SER A 48 -1.07 14.46 -8.05
C SER A 48 -0.96 13.28 -9.00
N THR A 49 -2.07 12.57 -9.20
CA THR A 49 -2.18 11.50 -10.19
C THR A 49 -1.89 12.02 -11.60
N ALA A 50 -2.26 13.26 -11.92
CA ALA A 50 -1.98 13.87 -13.23
C ALA A 50 -0.46 14.03 -13.45
N GLU A 51 0.31 14.42 -12.43
CA GLU A 51 1.76 14.50 -12.50
C GLU A 51 2.40 13.09 -12.64
N VAL A 52 1.83 12.06 -11.99
CA VAL A 52 2.28 10.67 -12.18
C VAL A 52 2.07 10.23 -13.61
N ILE A 53 0.89 10.49 -14.20
CA ILE A 53 0.58 10.18 -15.61
C ILE A 53 1.61 10.85 -16.52
N ALA A 54 1.84 12.15 -16.35
CA ALA A 54 2.80 12.90 -17.16
C ALA A 54 4.25 12.39 -17.03
N ALA A 55 4.66 11.96 -15.83
CA ALA A 55 5.96 11.38 -15.59
C ALA A 55 6.11 10.00 -16.27
N VAL A 56 5.06 9.18 -16.24
CA VAL A 56 5.02 7.88 -16.93
C VAL A 56 5.07 8.07 -18.43
N ASP A 57 4.24 8.96 -19.01
CA ASP A 57 4.26 9.29 -20.44
C ASP A 57 5.62 9.82 -20.91
N GLU A 58 6.27 10.65 -20.09
CA GLU A 58 7.64 11.11 -20.37
C GLU A 58 8.61 9.94 -20.46
N ALA A 59 8.55 9.03 -19.48
CA ALA A 59 9.44 7.86 -19.41
C ALA A 59 9.21 6.90 -20.59
N VAL A 60 7.95 6.59 -20.93
CA VAL A 60 7.58 5.75 -22.08
C VAL A 60 8.09 6.37 -23.38
N ARG A 61 7.78 7.64 -23.63
CA ARG A 61 8.17 8.35 -24.85
C ARG A 61 9.70 8.45 -25.02
N THR A 62 10.44 8.49 -23.94
CA THR A 62 11.91 8.62 -23.95
C THR A 62 12.63 7.28 -23.75
N GLY A 63 11.89 6.14 -23.67
CA GLY A 63 12.44 4.81 -23.48
C GLY A 63 13.20 4.64 -22.16
N ARG A 64 12.84 5.40 -21.12
CA ARG A 64 13.49 5.35 -19.81
C ARG A 64 12.79 4.37 -18.90
N ARG A 65 13.56 3.47 -18.27
CA ARG A 65 13.04 2.62 -17.20
C ARG A 65 12.73 3.46 -15.97
N LEU A 66 11.47 3.42 -15.56
CA LEU A 66 10.93 4.17 -14.43
C LEU A 66 10.60 3.21 -13.28
N VAL A 67 10.85 3.66 -12.05
CA VAL A 67 10.41 3.01 -10.81
C VAL A 67 9.74 4.04 -9.91
N ALA A 68 8.82 3.61 -9.04
CA ALA A 68 8.15 4.48 -8.09
C ALA A 68 8.59 4.20 -6.65
N THR A 69 8.69 5.24 -5.83
CA THR A 69 8.96 5.14 -4.40
C THR A 69 7.95 5.95 -3.60
N SER A 70 7.64 5.49 -2.39
CA SER A 70 6.84 6.20 -1.40
C SER A 70 7.68 6.41 -0.13
N GLY A 71 7.54 5.58 0.90
CA GLY A 71 8.29 5.66 2.17
C GLY A 71 9.75 5.18 2.13
N GLY A 72 10.21 4.58 1.03
CA GLY A 72 11.58 4.08 0.91
C GLY A 72 11.85 2.75 1.64
N HIS A 73 10.83 1.95 1.91
CA HIS A 73 10.92 0.69 2.66
C HIS A 73 11.00 -0.57 1.78
N CYS A 74 11.38 -0.46 0.51
CA CYS A 74 11.60 -1.61 -0.36
C CYS A 74 12.82 -2.41 0.11
N LEU A 75 12.62 -3.70 0.41
CA LEU A 75 13.69 -4.60 0.86
C LEU A 75 14.38 -5.32 -0.32
N GLU A 76 13.68 -5.49 -1.44
CA GLU A 76 14.10 -6.31 -2.57
C GLU A 76 14.92 -5.57 -3.65
N GLY A 77 15.17 -4.28 -3.45
CA GLY A 77 15.95 -3.49 -4.40
C GLY A 77 15.20 -3.02 -5.64
N PHE A 78 13.90 -3.28 -5.79
CA PHE A 78 13.12 -2.90 -6.98
C PHE A 78 13.16 -1.39 -7.28
N VAL A 79 13.16 -0.57 -6.22
CA VAL A 79 13.26 0.89 -6.34
C VAL A 79 14.70 1.36 -6.53
N SER A 80 15.66 0.58 -6.06
CA SER A 80 17.10 0.88 -6.15
C SER A 80 17.80 0.05 -7.22
N ASP A 81 17.06 -0.35 -8.25
CA ASP A 81 17.56 -1.07 -9.42
C ASP A 81 18.58 -0.17 -10.17
N PRO A 82 19.80 -0.66 -10.47
CA PRO A 82 20.79 0.09 -11.23
C PRO A 82 20.33 0.51 -12.63
N ASP A 83 19.39 -0.23 -13.24
CA ASP A 83 18.84 0.10 -14.55
C ASP A 83 17.72 1.14 -14.51
N ALA A 84 17.25 1.52 -13.32
CA ALA A 84 16.27 2.58 -13.18
C ALA A 84 16.87 3.94 -13.60
N ARG A 85 16.26 4.57 -14.61
CA ARG A 85 16.69 5.88 -15.13
C ARG A 85 15.91 7.03 -14.52
N VAL A 86 14.69 6.76 -14.06
CA VAL A 86 13.81 7.72 -13.42
C VAL A 86 13.22 7.12 -12.15
N ILE A 87 13.24 7.88 -11.06
CA ILE A 87 12.48 7.55 -9.86
C ILE A 87 11.33 8.55 -9.74
N VAL A 88 10.10 8.05 -9.65
CA VAL A 88 8.92 8.85 -9.28
C VAL A 88 8.75 8.77 -7.77
N ASP A 89 8.92 9.89 -7.09
CA ASP A 89 8.73 10.03 -5.65
C ASP A 89 7.30 10.46 -5.34
N LEU A 90 6.52 9.52 -4.83
CA LEU A 90 5.12 9.73 -4.42
C LEU A 90 5.01 10.36 -3.03
N SER A 91 6.11 10.53 -2.29
CA SER A 91 6.06 10.97 -0.89
C SER A 91 5.36 12.32 -0.66
N PRO A 92 5.22 13.24 -1.64
CA PRO A 92 4.40 14.43 -1.45
C PRO A 92 2.89 14.19 -1.50
N MET A 93 2.41 13.05 -2.04
CA MET A 93 1.00 12.68 -2.12
C MET A 93 0.54 12.09 -0.78
N ARG A 94 0.04 12.91 0.16
CA ARG A 94 -0.20 12.49 1.57
C ARG A 94 -1.62 12.75 2.06
N ARG A 95 -2.55 13.01 1.15
CA ARG A 95 -3.94 13.28 1.56
C ARG A 95 -4.55 12.04 2.21
N ILE A 96 -5.28 12.26 3.33
CA ILE A 96 -6.08 11.27 4.02
C ILE A 96 -7.42 11.92 4.30
N ALA A 97 -8.49 11.42 3.68
CA ALA A 97 -9.80 12.03 3.73
C ALA A 97 -10.93 11.01 3.67
N TRP A 98 -12.12 11.38 4.11
CA TRP A 98 -13.34 10.64 3.84
C TRP A 98 -13.82 10.92 2.42
N ASP A 99 -14.11 9.88 1.66
CA ASP A 99 -14.77 9.95 0.36
C ASP A 99 -16.25 9.55 0.50
N PRO A 100 -17.19 10.51 0.49
CA PRO A 100 -18.60 10.22 0.67
C PRO A 100 -19.23 9.47 -0.51
N ARG A 101 -18.65 9.54 -1.70
CA ARG A 101 -19.15 8.83 -2.89
C ARG A 101 -18.87 7.34 -2.78
N ARG A 102 -17.67 6.98 -2.33
CA ARG A 102 -17.26 5.60 -2.11
C ARG A 102 -17.61 5.10 -0.71
N ARG A 103 -17.98 5.99 0.19
CA ARG A 103 -18.18 5.69 1.63
C ARG A 103 -16.97 4.98 2.23
N ALA A 104 -15.79 5.46 1.90
CA ALA A 104 -14.52 4.86 2.28
C ALA A 104 -13.50 5.93 2.68
N VAL A 105 -12.48 5.55 3.43
CA VAL A 105 -11.37 6.46 3.72
C VAL A 105 -10.36 6.40 2.58
N GLU A 106 -10.19 7.50 1.88
CA GLU A 106 -9.18 7.71 0.85
C GLU A 106 -7.82 8.01 1.49
N VAL A 107 -6.77 7.33 1.01
CA VAL A 107 -5.38 7.54 1.43
C VAL A 107 -4.50 7.58 0.18
N GLU A 108 -3.78 8.68 -0.02
CA GLU A 108 -2.79 8.77 -1.09
C GLU A 108 -1.54 7.93 -0.79
N ALA A 109 -0.93 7.40 -1.85
CA ALA A 109 0.16 6.42 -1.78
C ALA A 109 1.44 6.92 -1.10
N GLY A 110 1.67 8.23 -1.07
CA GLY A 110 2.80 8.87 -0.38
C GLY A 110 2.61 9.06 1.12
N ALA A 111 1.36 8.94 1.63
CA ALA A 111 1.12 8.94 3.07
C ALA A 111 1.88 7.79 3.74
N THR A 112 2.35 8.02 4.96
CA THR A 112 3.02 6.97 5.74
C THR A 112 2.04 6.23 6.64
N VAL A 113 2.42 5.02 7.07
CA VAL A 113 1.68 4.25 8.08
C VAL A 113 1.43 5.09 9.33
N GLY A 114 2.45 5.82 9.82
CA GLY A 114 2.30 6.68 11.00
C GLY A 114 1.27 7.79 10.81
N GLU A 115 1.31 8.50 9.69
CA GLU A 115 0.33 9.54 9.35
C GLU A 115 -1.07 8.97 9.20
N THR A 116 -1.20 7.81 8.54
CA THR A 116 -2.50 7.16 8.31
C THR A 116 -3.11 6.68 9.62
N VAL A 117 -2.33 5.98 10.47
CA VAL A 117 -2.80 5.53 11.79
C VAL A 117 -3.21 6.72 12.66
N ALA A 118 -2.40 7.80 12.68
CA ALA A 118 -2.73 9.00 13.43
C ALA A 118 -4.05 9.61 12.94
N ALA A 119 -4.22 9.78 11.63
CA ALA A 119 -5.43 10.35 11.05
C ALA A 119 -6.67 9.50 11.35
N LEU A 120 -6.59 8.17 11.16
CA LEU A 120 -7.68 7.24 11.43
C LEU A 120 -8.12 7.26 12.90
N CYS A 121 -7.14 7.20 13.83
CA CYS A 121 -7.42 7.15 15.26
C CYS A 121 -7.89 8.50 15.81
N GLU A 122 -7.22 9.61 15.43
CA GLU A 122 -7.49 10.92 16.04
C GLU A 122 -8.73 11.59 15.46
N ARG A 123 -8.99 11.43 14.15
CA ARG A 123 -10.14 12.07 13.51
C ARG A 123 -11.42 11.26 13.69
N TRP A 124 -11.32 9.93 13.64
CA TRP A 124 -12.51 9.08 13.53
C TRP A 124 -12.57 7.93 14.55
N GLY A 125 -11.54 7.71 15.34
CA GLY A 125 -11.52 6.63 16.34
C GLY A 125 -11.53 5.23 15.73
N VAL A 126 -11.08 5.08 14.48
CA VAL A 126 -11.06 3.81 13.72
C VAL A 126 -9.65 3.36 13.40
N VAL A 127 -9.52 2.14 12.88
CA VAL A 127 -8.23 1.55 12.52
C VAL A 127 -8.36 0.68 11.27
N VAL A 128 -7.25 0.62 10.51
CA VAL A 128 -6.95 -0.43 9.52
C VAL A 128 -5.69 -1.15 10.04
N PRO A 129 -5.58 -2.48 9.94
CA PRO A 129 -4.46 -3.26 10.50
C PRO A 129 -3.17 -3.08 9.68
N LEU A 130 -2.69 -1.84 9.60
CA LEU A 130 -1.45 -1.46 8.92
C LEU A 130 -0.21 -1.96 9.66
N GLY A 131 0.94 -1.89 9.01
CA GLY A 131 2.24 -2.29 9.53
C GLY A 131 2.72 -1.50 10.73
N GLU A 132 3.88 -1.89 11.23
CA GLU A 132 4.39 -1.46 12.54
C GLU A 132 5.28 -0.23 12.46
N TYR A 133 5.94 -0.03 11.34
CA TYR A 133 6.94 1.02 11.22
C TYR A 133 6.32 2.30 10.65
N PRO A 134 6.36 3.42 11.38
CA PRO A 134 5.66 4.64 11.00
C PRO A 134 6.09 5.25 9.65
N GLY A 135 7.34 4.99 9.23
CA GLY A 135 7.90 5.53 7.99
C GLY A 135 7.53 4.75 6.72
N ILE A 136 6.88 3.60 6.82
CA ILE A 136 6.45 2.82 5.65
C ILE A 136 5.44 3.63 4.85
N GLY A 137 5.65 3.75 3.54
CA GLY A 137 4.70 4.42 2.64
C GLY A 137 3.52 3.52 2.26
N ILE A 138 2.31 4.07 2.27
CA ILE A 138 1.07 3.32 2.03
C ILE A 138 1.07 2.64 0.66
N GLY A 139 1.55 3.29 -0.41
CA GLY A 139 1.52 2.73 -1.76
C GLY A 139 2.22 1.37 -1.83
N GLY A 140 3.49 1.29 -1.41
CA GLY A 140 4.23 0.03 -1.40
C GLY A 140 3.73 -0.94 -0.35
N HIS A 141 3.22 -0.45 0.78
CA HIS A 141 2.71 -1.27 1.86
C HIS A 141 1.44 -2.05 1.46
N ILE A 142 0.46 -1.36 0.89
CA ILE A 142 -0.80 -1.98 0.43
C ILE A 142 -0.54 -2.92 -0.75
N ALA A 143 0.25 -2.51 -1.76
CA ALA A 143 0.58 -3.37 -2.88
C ALA A 143 1.29 -4.68 -2.44
N GLY A 144 1.97 -4.68 -1.30
CA GLY A 144 2.58 -5.85 -0.67
C GLY A 144 1.69 -6.64 0.30
N GLY A 145 0.38 -6.30 0.42
CA GLY A 145 -0.59 -7.01 1.27
C GLY A 145 -0.78 -6.41 2.67
N ALA A 146 0.15 -5.60 3.15
CA ALA A 146 0.10 -4.85 4.40
C ALA A 146 -0.23 -5.68 5.65
N PHE A 147 0.81 -6.09 6.34
CA PHE A 147 0.76 -6.90 7.56
C PHE A 147 1.21 -6.07 8.78
N GLY A 148 0.60 -6.32 9.95
CA GLY A 148 0.95 -5.63 11.21
C GLY A 148 0.41 -6.31 12.47
N PHE A 149 0.57 -5.69 13.63
CA PHE A 149 0.22 -6.27 14.95
C PHE A 149 -1.26 -6.62 15.12
N LEU A 150 -2.15 -5.94 14.41
CA LEU A 150 -3.60 -6.17 14.51
C LEU A 150 -4.09 -7.29 13.59
N CYS A 151 -3.24 -7.85 12.73
CA CYS A 151 -3.64 -8.85 11.73
C CYS A 151 -4.28 -10.10 12.34
N ARG A 152 -3.84 -10.53 13.51
CA ARG A 152 -4.43 -11.70 14.19
C ARG A 152 -5.88 -11.47 14.58
N GLN A 153 -6.25 -10.24 14.87
CA GLN A 153 -7.61 -9.86 15.30
C GLN A 153 -8.48 -9.41 14.15
N LEU A 154 -7.90 -8.66 13.22
CA LEU A 154 -8.65 -7.91 12.22
C LEU A 154 -8.39 -8.38 10.76
N GLY A 155 -7.47 -9.32 10.53
CA GLY A 155 -7.05 -9.68 9.17
C GLY A 155 -5.95 -8.75 8.64
N LEU A 156 -5.71 -8.78 7.34
CA LEU A 156 -4.74 -7.93 6.65
C LEU A 156 -5.34 -6.57 6.31
N ALA A 157 -4.51 -5.56 6.07
CA ALA A 157 -5.01 -4.26 5.65
C ALA A 157 -5.72 -4.32 4.27
N VAL A 158 -5.28 -5.23 3.39
CA VAL A 158 -5.93 -5.45 2.08
C VAL A 158 -7.34 -6.04 2.19
N ASP A 159 -7.71 -6.67 3.31
CA ASP A 159 -9.09 -7.14 3.56
C ASP A 159 -10.07 -5.96 3.67
N TYR A 160 -9.54 -4.76 3.95
CA TYR A 160 -10.29 -3.50 4.00
C TYR A 160 -10.16 -2.67 2.72
N LEU A 161 -9.41 -3.15 1.73
CA LEU A 161 -9.20 -2.42 0.48
C LEU A 161 -10.49 -2.45 -0.35
N GLU A 162 -11.17 -1.31 -0.45
CA GLU A 162 -12.39 -1.13 -1.23
C GLU A 162 -12.07 -0.88 -2.70
N ALA A 163 -11.11 0.02 -2.96
CA ALA A 163 -10.68 0.37 -4.30
C ALA A 163 -9.24 0.85 -4.31
N VAL A 164 -8.65 0.85 -5.49
CA VAL A 164 -7.33 1.41 -5.81
C VAL A 164 -7.42 2.32 -7.01
N GLU A 165 -6.59 3.36 -7.04
CA GLU A 165 -6.29 4.13 -8.26
C GLU A 165 -4.87 3.80 -8.67
N VAL A 166 -4.70 3.34 -9.91
CA VAL A 166 -3.42 2.88 -10.45
C VAL A 166 -3.16 3.55 -11.78
N VAL A 167 -1.99 4.13 -11.95
CA VAL A 167 -1.53 4.62 -13.27
C VAL A 167 -0.91 3.45 -14.02
N THR A 168 -1.50 3.11 -15.15
CA THR A 168 -1.08 2.03 -16.06
C THR A 168 -0.72 2.59 -17.42
N VAL A 169 -0.03 1.80 -18.26
CA VAL A 169 0.27 2.14 -19.66
C VAL A 169 -0.58 1.26 -20.56
N GLY A 170 -1.35 1.87 -21.42
CA GLY A 170 -2.17 1.18 -22.41
C GLY A 170 -1.35 0.57 -23.56
N ALA A 171 -2.02 -0.23 -24.40
CA ALA A 171 -1.40 -0.84 -25.57
C ALA A 171 -0.92 0.21 -26.62
N ASP A 172 -1.48 1.40 -26.59
CA ASP A 172 -1.08 2.55 -27.40
C ASP A 172 0.13 3.31 -26.85
N GLY A 173 0.66 2.87 -25.70
CA GLY A 173 1.78 3.52 -25.02
C GLY A 173 1.41 4.74 -24.18
N SER A 174 0.12 5.11 -24.08
CA SER A 174 -0.33 6.22 -23.25
C SER A 174 -0.52 5.78 -21.79
N ALA A 175 -0.17 6.67 -20.84
CA ALA A 175 -0.45 6.47 -19.44
C ALA A 175 -1.83 6.98 -19.06
N ALA A 176 -2.57 6.23 -18.24
CA ALA A 176 -3.86 6.62 -17.72
C ALA A 176 -4.07 6.12 -16.27
N ALA A 177 -4.86 6.86 -15.50
CA ALA A 177 -5.32 6.39 -14.21
C ALA A 177 -6.54 5.48 -14.38
N VAL A 178 -6.48 4.30 -13.79
CA VAL A 178 -7.55 3.33 -13.72
C VAL A 178 -7.98 3.19 -12.27
N ILE A 179 -9.28 3.30 -12.00
CA ILE A 179 -9.84 2.95 -10.70
C ILE A 179 -10.39 1.54 -10.81
N ALA A 180 -9.99 0.69 -9.86
CA ALA A 180 -10.42 -0.70 -9.74
C ALA A 180 -10.97 -0.94 -8.34
N SER A 181 -12.07 -1.68 -8.22
CA SER A 181 -12.76 -1.87 -6.94
C SER A 181 -13.03 -3.34 -6.61
N ARG A 182 -13.40 -3.57 -5.35
CA ARG A 182 -13.81 -4.87 -4.83
C ARG A 182 -15.08 -5.41 -5.48
N ASP A 183 -15.89 -4.55 -6.11
CA ASP A 183 -17.14 -4.99 -6.76
C ASP A 183 -16.83 -5.97 -7.90
N PRO A 184 -17.34 -7.21 -7.85
CA PRO A 184 -17.15 -8.18 -8.96
C PRO A 184 -17.72 -7.70 -10.31
N ALA A 185 -18.63 -6.72 -10.30
CA ALA A 185 -19.16 -6.12 -11.52
C ALA A 185 -18.25 -4.99 -12.10
N ASP A 186 -17.21 -4.58 -11.37
CA ASP A 186 -16.24 -3.60 -11.87
C ASP A 186 -15.43 -4.22 -13.02
N PRO A 187 -15.40 -3.63 -14.21
CA PRO A 187 -14.62 -4.14 -15.35
C PRO A 187 -13.11 -4.23 -15.06
N ASN A 188 -12.64 -3.51 -14.03
CA ASN A 188 -11.24 -3.51 -13.61
C ASN A 188 -11.01 -4.37 -12.32
N HIS A 189 -11.99 -5.20 -11.93
CA HIS A 189 -11.91 -5.99 -10.69
C HIS A 189 -10.61 -6.79 -10.56
N ASP A 190 -10.11 -7.38 -11.66
CA ASP A 190 -8.86 -8.15 -11.66
C ASP A 190 -7.65 -7.26 -11.29
N LEU A 191 -7.64 -5.98 -11.65
CA LEU A 191 -6.60 -5.05 -11.24
C LEU A 191 -6.66 -4.76 -9.73
N TRP A 192 -7.87 -4.63 -9.16
CA TRP A 192 -8.04 -4.53 -7.71
C TRP A 192 -7.55 -5.81 -7.02
N TRP A 193 -7.95 -6.99 -7.50
CA TRP A 193 -7.52 -8.29 -6.96
C TRP A 193 -6.00 -8.45 -6.99
N ALA A 194 -5.34 -8.03 -8.07
CA ALA A 194 -3.89 -8.01 -8.20
C ALA A 194 -3.18 -7.22 -7.08
N HIS A 195 -3.84 -6.16 -6.55
CA HIS A 195 -3.31 -5.36 -5.43
C HIS A 195 -3.62 -5.94 -4.04
N THR A 196 -4.32 -7.07 -3.95
CA THR A 196 -4.61 -7.75 -2.68
C THR A 196 -3.64 -8.90 -2.36
N GLY A 197 -2.56 -9.07 -3.13
CA GLY A 197 -1.56 -10.11 -2.87
C GLY A 197 -0.71 -10.51 -4.08
N GLY A 198 -0.90 -9.89 -5.24
CA GLY A 198 -0.16 -10.19 -6.47
C GLY A 198 1.29 -9.71 -6.48
N GLY A 199 1.75 -9.04 -5.43
CA GLY A 199 3.10 -8.48 -5.29
C GLY A 199 3.19 -7.02 -5.72
N ALA A 200 4.05 -6.27 -5.03
CA ALA A 200 4.23 -4.84 -5.27
C ALA A 200 5.00 -4.55 -6.57
N GLY A 201 4.60 -3.48 -7.27
CA GLY A 201 5.34 -2.93 -8.40
C GLY A 201 5.13 -3.64 -9.74
N ASN A 202 4.13 -4.54 -9.86
CA ASN A 202 3.92 -5.35 -11.05
C ASN A 202 2.80 -4.82 -11.97
N PHE A 203 1.84 -4.07 -11.44
CA PHE A 203 0.59 -3.77 -12.15
C PHE A 203 0.37 -2.27 -12.43
N GLY A 204 1.40 -1.47 -12.26
CA GLY A 204 1.34 -0.02 -12.43
C GLY A 204 1.76 0.75 -11.16
N ILE A 205 1.56 2.06 -11.16
CA ILE A 205 1.87 2.94 -10.02
C ILE A 205 0.60 3.23 -9.23
N LEU A 206 0.52 2.66 -8.02
CA LEU A 206 -0.57 2.92 -7.09
C LEU A 206 -0.48 4.36 -6.60
N THR A 207 -1.54 5.14 -6.79
CA THR A 207 -1.63 6.55 -6.40
C THR A 207 -2.55 6.79 -5.23
N ARG A 208 -3.64 5.99 -5.08
CA ARG A 208 -4.60 6.06 -3.99
C ARG A 208 -5.16 4.70 -3.61
N CYS A 209 -5.53 4.59 -2.34
CA CYS A 209 -6.28 3.46 -1.78
C CYS A 209 -7.52 3.97 -1.09
N TRP A 210 -8.62 3.22 -1.14
CA TRP A 210 -9.83 3.45 -0.35
C TRP A 210 -10.07 2.27 0.59
N PHE A 211 -10.35 2.57 1.86
CA PHE A 211 -10.52 1.56 2.90
C PHE A 211 -11.95 1.56 3.44
N GLN A 212 -12.55 0.37 3.43
CA GLN A 212 -13.86 0.06 3.99
C GLN A 212 -13.91 -1.43 4.33
N SER A 213 -14.57 -1.81 5.42
CA SER A 213 -14.85 -3.22 5.72
C SER A 213 -15.78 -3.83 4.67
N ALA A 214 -15.54 -5.07 4.29
CA ALA A 214 -16.39 -5.76 3.33
C ALA A 214 -17.85 -5.84 3.84
N GLY A 215 -18.79 -5.45 2.98
CA GLY A 215 -20.23 -5.46 3.31
C GLY A 215 -20.67 -4.40 4.32
N ALA A 216 -19.79 -3.49 4.74
CA ALA A 216 -20.17 -2.39 5.61
C ALA A 216 -21.07 -1.38 4.87
N SER A 217 -22.04 -0.85 5.58
CA SER A 217 -22.95 0.20 5.09
C SER A 217 -22.97 1.35 6.09
N GLY A 218 -22.58 2.53 5.64
CA GLY A 218 -22.57 3.73 6.48
C GLY A 218 -22.01 4.93 5.72
N ASP A 219 -22.22 6.11 6.26
CA ASP A 219 -21.86 7.40 5.64
C ASP A 219 -20.69 8.09 6.35
N GLN A 220 -20.06 7.40 7.31
CA GLN A 220 -18.93 7.91 8.09
C GLN A 220 -17.95 6.78 8.46
N PRO A 221 -16.66 7.07 8.67
CA PRO A 221 -15.64 6.08 8.98
C PRO A 221 -15.95 5.14 10.15
N PRO A 222 -16.55 5.58 11.28
CA PRO A 222 -16.88 4.67 12.39
C PRO A 222 -17.92 3.58 12.05
N ALA A 223 -18.73 3.79 11.01
CA ALA A 223 -19.71 2.81 10.57
C ALA A 223 -19.10 1.76 9.59
N VAL A 224 -17.95 2.06 9.00
CA VAL A 224 -17.37 1.25 7.93
C VAL A 224 -15.97 0.69 8.22
N LEU A 225 -15.36 1.10 9.32
CA LEU A 225 -14.04 0.60 9.75
C LEU A 225 -14.08 0.15 11.22
N PRO A 226 -13.22 -0.80 11.63
CA PRO A 226 -13.12 -1.24 13.01
C PRO A 226 -12.77 -0.09 13.96
N ALA A 227 -13.35 -0.11 15.16
CA ALA A 227 -12.97 0.83 16.21
C ALA A 227 -11.51 0.65 16.63
N ALA A 228 -10.82 1.77 16.83
CA ALA A 228 -9.44 1.74 17.32
C ALA A 228 -9.38 1.20 18.77
N PRO A 229 -8.39 0.35 19.11
CA PRO A 229 -8.20 -0.16 20.45
C PRO A 229 -7.95 0.97 21.45
N ALA A 230 -8.74 1.04 22.53
CA ALA A 230 -8.83 2.20 23.44
C ALA A 230 -7.51 2.63 24.14
N ARG A 231 -6.51 1.74 24.26
CA ARG A 231 -5.29 2.00 25.06
C ARG A 231 -3.96 1.96 24.33
N GLN A 232 -3.80 1.25 23.22
CA GLN A 232 -2.47 0.96 22.65
C GLN A 232 -2.08 1.91 21.51
N LEU A 233 -2.99 2.24 20.60
CA LEU A 233 -2.69 3.14 19.49
C LEU A 233 -2.44 4.59 19.94
N ARG A 234 -3.10 5.06 20.99
CA ARG A 234 -2.85 6.40 21.56
C ARG A 234 -1.42 6.57 22.10
N ARG A 235 -0.75 5.49 22.55
CA ARG A 235 0.66 5.53 22.98
C ARG A 235 1.64 5.53 21.81
N LEU A 236 1.34 4.86 20.71
CA LEU A 236 2.15 4.87 19.49
C LEU A 236 2.16 6.25 18.82
N VAL A 237 1.01 6.91 18.77
CA VAL A 237 0.84 8.24 18.15
C VAL A 237 1.46 9.37 18.96
N ARG A 238 1.55 9.24 20.30
CA ARG A 238 2.10 10.28 21.19
C ARG A 238 3.59 10.19 21.50
N ALA A 239 4.34 9.26 20.88
CA ALA A 239 5.79 9.20 21.11
C ALA A 239 6.49 10.44 20.53
N PRO A 240 7.30 11.17 21.34
CA PRO A 240 8.00 12.36 20.89
C PRO A 240 8.97 12.04 19.77
N ARG A 241 9.09 12.93 18.76
CA ARG A 241 10.12 12.84 17.73
C ARG A 241 11.51 12.74 18.40
N GLY A 242 12.24 11.65 18.11
CA GLY A 242 13.66 11.52 18.48
C GLY A 242 14.02 10.44 19.50
N ARG A 243 13.11 9.64 20.02
CA ARG A 243 13.46 8.51 20.89
C ARG A 243 13.27 7.16 20.21
N ARG A 244 14.20 6.22 20.41
CA ARG A 244 14.13 4.84 19.91
C ARG A 244 12.81 4.21 20.36
N PHE A 245 12.01 3.76 19.39
CA PHE A 245 10.75 3.06 19.63
C PHE A 245 11.03 1.71 20.29
N ALA A 246 10.63 1.52 21.54
CA ALA A 246 10.39 0.21 22.12
C ALA A 246 8.88 -0.05 22.06
N ILE A 247 8.42 -0.80 21.07
CA ILE A 247 7.03 -1.24 20.98
C ILE A 247 6.85 -2.38 21.99
N ARG A 248 6.35 -2.08 23.18
CA ARG A 248 5.77 -3.11 24.07
C ARG A 248 4.29 -3.24 23.69
N VAL A 249 3.96 -4.23 22.88
CA VAL A 249 2.58 -4.67 22.69
C VAL A 249 2.18 -5.51 23.88
N ALA A 250 1.44 -4.95 24.82
CA ALA A 250 0.80 -5.73 25.86
C ALA A 250 -0.47 -6.37 25.26
N LEU A 251 -0.35 -7.61 24.80
CA LEU A 251 -1.43 -8.43 24.25
C LEU A 251 -2.42 -8.97 25.31
N ASP A 252 -2.29 -8.59 26.58
CA ASP A 252 -2.89 -9.33 27.70
C ASP A 252 -4.31 -8.92 28.12
N ALA A 253 -4.90 -7.86 27.57
CA ALA A 253 -6.21 -7.41 28.07
C ALA A 253 -7.43 -7.91 27.27
N ALA A 254 -7.26 -8.34 26.02
CA ALA A 254 -8.40 -8.73 25.18
C ALA A 254 -8.72 -10.24 25.19
N HIS A 255 -7.87 -11.08 25.79
CA HIS A 255 -8.08 -12.53 25.80
C HIS A 255 -8.99 -13.04 26.92
N ARG A 256 -9.40 -12.19 27.87
CA ARG A 256 -10.25 -12.62 28.99
C ARG A 256 -11.74 -12.33 28.83
N ALA A 257 -12.19 -11.73 27.76
CA ALA A 257 -13.59 -11.26 27.62
C ALA A 257 -14.35 -11.72 26.38
N ALA A 258 -13.83 -12.66 25.57
CA ALA A 258 -14.62 -13.23 24.49
C ALA A 258 -15.05 -14.66 24.85
N PRO A 259 -16.36 -14.98 24.97
CA PRO A 259 -16.79 -16.36 25.06
C PRO A 259 -16.42 -17.06 23.75
N ALA A 260 -15.76 -18.21 23.86
CA ALA A 260 -15.33 -19.01 22.73
C ALA A 260 -16.53 -19.41 21.85
N GLY A 261 -16.82 -18.65 20.82
CA GLY A 261 -17.82 -18.96 19.83
C GLY A 261 -17.40 -20.23 19.06
N ARG A 262 -18.22 -21.28 19.12
CA ARG A 262 -17.98 -22.61 18.56
C ARG A 262 -17.94 -22.68 17.02
N ALA A 263 -18.02 -21.55 16.32
CA ALA A 263 -18.18 -21.53 14.85
C ALA A 263 -16.85 -21.67 14.05
N HIS A 264 -15.70 -21.31 14.61
CA HIS A 264 -14.43 -21.38 13.85
C HIS A 264 -13.68 -22.71 13.90
N ARG A 265 -14.13 -23.70 14.69
CA ARG A 265 -13.48 -25.02 14.73
C ARG A 265 -13.99 -25.99 13.66
N ALA A 266 -15.08 -25.69 12.97
CA ALA A 266 -15.68 -26.59 11.96
C ALA A 266 -14.97 -26.51 10.60
N ALA A 267 -14.46 -25.34 10.19
CA ALA A 267 -13.87 -25.17 8.87
C ALA A 267 -12.51 -25.88 8.68
N TRP A 268 -11.71 -26.06 9.74
CA TRP A 268 -10.41 -26.72 9.65
C TRP A 268 -10.46 -28.25 9.69
N ARG A 269 -11.59 -28.88 10.07
CA ARG A 269 -11.71 -30.35 10.12
C ARG A 269 -12.16 -31.00 8.82
N GLN A 270 -12.66 -30.27 7.85
CA GLN A 270 -13.15 -30.85 6.58
C GLN A 270 -12.06 -31.07 5.52
N HIS A 271 -10.88 -30.47 5.64
CA HIS A 271 -9.77 -30.68 4.67
C HIS A 271 -8.75 -31.75 5.08
N GLY A 272 -8.92 -32.39 6.26
CA GLY A 272 -7.99 -33.39 6.79
C GLY A 272 -8.38 -34.85 6.54
N ARG A 273 -9.51 -35.14 5.88
CA ARG A 273 -9.96 -36.53 5.69
C ARG A 273 -10.28 -36.84 4.21
N ARG A 274 -9.30 -36.81 3.35
CA ARG A 274 -9.28 -37.61 2.12
C ARG A 274 -7.83 -37.70 1.62
N ARG A 275 -7.11 -38.71 2.10
CA ARG A 275 -6.08 -39.49 1.39
C ARG A 275 -5.65 -40.62 2.33
N GLY A 276 -6.48 -41.66 2.36
CA GLY A 276 -6.03 -42.96 2.76
C GLY A 276 -5.78 -43.77 1.50
N GLY A 277 -4.68 -44.48 1.47
CA GLY A 277 -4.51 -45.67 0.61
C GLY A 277 -3.70 -45.47 -0.65
N THR A 278 -2.40 -45.73 -0.64
CA THR A 278 -1.87 -46.97 -1.25
C THR A 278 -0.37 -47.03 -1.00
N ASP A 279 -0.04 -48.05 -0.22
CA ASP A 279 1.30 -48.59 -0.03
C ASP A 279 1.87 -49.04 -1.39
N ARG A 280 3.00 -48.44 -1.83
CA ARG A 280 3.86 -48.97 -2.90
C ARG A 280 5.28 -49.01 -2.39
N ARG A 281 5.67 -50.22 -1.96
CA ARG A 281 7.05 -50.60 -1.69
C ARG A 281 7.90 -50.36 -2.96
N VAL A 282 8.99 -49.64 -2.79
CA VAL A 282 10.06 -49.54 -3.79
C VAL A 282 11.01 -50.70 -3.54
N PRO A 283 11.38 -51.50 -4.56
CA PRO A 283 12.40 -52.54 -4.40
C PRO A 283 13.78 -51.93 -4.37
N GLN A 284 14.60 -52.36 -3.42
CA GLN A 284 16.04 -52.21 -3.41
C GLN A 284 16.63 -52.93 -4.61
N ARG A 285 17.51 -52.27 -5.32
CA ARG A 285 18.46 -52.92 -6.26
C ARG A 285 19.83 -52.94 -5.59
N ASP A 286 20.28 -54.14 -5.33
CA ASP A 286 21.69 -54.47 -5.11
C ASP A 286 22.42 -54.35 -6.44
N GLY A 287 23.70 -53.82 -6.38
CA GLY A 287 24.62 -53.72 -7.49
C GLY A 287 25.59 -52.57 -7.34
#